data_87ddb80567f3192fa3c2d53ac6d24489
#
_entry.id   87ddb80567f3192fa3c2d53ac6d24489
#
_cell.length_a   1.000
_cell.length_b   1.000
_cell.length_c   1.000
_cell.angle_alpha   90.00
_cell.angle_beta   90.00
_cell.angle_gamma   90.00
#
_symmetry.space_group_name_H-M   'P 1'
#
loop_
_entity.id
_entity.type
_entity.pdbx_description
1 polymer ?
#
loop_
_entity_poly.entity_id
_entity_poly.type
_entity_poly.pdbx_seq_one_letter_code
_entity_poly.pdbx_strand_id
1 'polypeptide(L)'
;MNTSIGTIFFSTSTKRYLFLLRAKASHGDTWAFVGGKIKGDESPLQGLEREITEEVGFMPDINKHIPIEKFTSKKKSFEYHTFISLVDNEFIPELNDEHKGYAWVSIAGWPKPLHPGVFNTFQIQEIMDKIKTVSELSMYCA
;
A
#
# COMPACT_ATOMS: atom_id res chain seq x y z
N MET A 1 2.77 14.46 -16.49
CA MET A 1 3.15 13.13 -15.99
C MET A 1 2.05 12.59 -15.08
N ASN A 2 1.67 11.34 -15.25
CA ASN A 2 0.70 10.66 -14.38
C ASN A 2 1.40 10.14 -13.14
N THR A 3 0.93 10.53 -11.97
CA THR A 3 1.51 10.09 -10.70
C THR A 3 0.48 9.31 -9.91
N SER A 4 0.89 8.13 -9.43
CA SER A 4 0.10 7.29 -8.54
C SER A 4 0.86 7.03 -7.25
N ILE A 5 0.12 6.73 -6.20
CA ILE A 5 0.67 6.43 -4.89
C ILE A 5 0.02 5.17 -4.33
N GLY A 6 0.75 4.47 -3.50
CA GLY A 6 0.21 3.35 -2.76
C GLY A 6 0.95 3.13 -1.46
N THR A 7 0.29 2.50 -0.52
CA THR A 7 0.89 2.19 0.76
C THR A 7 0.54 0.79 1.24
N ILE A 8 1.51 0.14 1.86
CA ILE A 8 1.32 -1.12 2.57
C ILE A 8 1.13 -0.77 4.04
N PHE A 9 -0.04 -1.05 4.61
CA PHE A 9 -0.23 -0.93 6.06
C PHE A 9 0.47 -2.07 6.76
N PHE A 10 1.25 -1.76 7.79
CA PHE A 10 1.89 -2.74 8.65
C PHE A 10 1.44 -2.52 10.09
N SER A 11 0.86 -3.58 10.70
CA SER A 11 0.48 -3.58 12.10
C SER A 11 1.65 -4.06 12.96
N THR A 12 2.13 -3.20 13.87
CA THR A 12 3.25 -3.56 14.72
C THR A 12 2.89 -4.60 15.77
N SER A 13 1.62 -4.65 16.21
CA SER A 13 1.18 -5.64 17.20
C SER A 13 1.09 -7.06 16.65
N THR A 14 0.71 -7.22 15.38
CA THR A 14 0.51 -8.53 14.75
C THR A 14 1.60 -8.91 13.76
N LYS A 15 2.43 -7.95 13.32
CA LYS A 15 3.46 -8.13 12.30
C LYS A 15 2.87 -8.54 10.95
N ARG A 16 1.67 -8.05 10.64
CA ARG A 16 0.98 -8.41 9.40
C ARG A 16 0.73 -7.18 8.54
N TYR A 17 0.58 -7.41 7.24
CA TYR A 17 0.42 -6.41 6.19
C TYR A 17 -0.98 -6.50 5.60
N LEU A 18 -1.57 -5.35 5.27
CA LEU A 18 -2.91 -5.27 4.67
C LEU A 18 -2.85 -5.31 3.16
N PHE A 19 -3.66 -6.19 2.58
CA PHE A 19 -3.95 -6.23 1.14
C PHE A 19 -5.45 -6.10 0.92
N LEU A 20 -5.83 -5.43 -0.17
CA LEU A 20 -7.22 -5.28 -0.59
C LEU A 20 -7.45 -6.07 -1.87
N LEU A 21 -8.58 -6.78 -1.95
CA LEU A 21 -8.98 -7.54 -3.13
C LEU A 21 -9.79 -6.65 -4.07
N ARG A 22 -9.29 -6.45 -5.27
CA ARG A 22 -9.92 -5.56 -6.26
C ARG A 22 -11.20 -6.18 -6.82
N ALA A 23 -12.24 -5.34 -6.91
CA ALA A 23 -13.53 -5.72 -7.50
C ALA A 23 -13.70 -5.24 -8.94
N LYS A 24 -12.81 -4.34 -9.39
CA LYS A 24 -12.94 -3.68 -10.70
C LYS A 24 -12.64 -4.63 -11.86
N ALA A 25 -13.21 -4.31 -13.05
CA ALA A 25 -12.96 -5.05 -14.29
C ALA A 25 -11.48 -5.06 -14.67
N SER A 26 -10.77 -3.94 -14.47
CA SER A 26 -9.32 -3.88 -14.70
C SER A 26 -8.59 -4.47 -13.51
N HIS A 27 -7.89 -5.58 -13.73
CA HIS A 27 -7.18 -6.33 -12.69
C HIS A 27 -8.07 -6.76 -11.52
N GLY A 28 -9.35 -7.03 -11.79
CA GLY A 28 -10.26 -7.59 -10.79
C GLY A 28 -9.76 -8.92 -10.27
N ASP A 29 -10.18 -9.27 -9.05
CA ASP A 29 -9.74 -10.50 -8.36
C ASP A 29 -8.24 -10.57 -8.11
N THR A 30 -7.55 -9.43 -8.08
CA THR A 30 -6.14 -9.36 -7.67
C THR A 30 -6.00 -8.56 -6.39
N TRP A 31 -4.97 -8.89 -5.62
CA TRP A 31 -4.68 -8.26 -4.34
C TRP A 31 -3.68 -7.12 -4.54
N ALA A 32 -3.96 -5.98 -3.93
CA ALA A 32 -3.17 -4.77 -4.10
C ALA A 32 -3.03 -3.98 -2.81
N PHE A 33 -2.18 -2.95 -2.85
CA PHE A 33 -2.05 -1.98 -1.78
C PHE A 33 -3.21 -0.99 -1.81
N VAL A 34 -3.34 -0.21 -0.74
CA VAL A 34 -4.22 0.96 -0.70
C VAL A 34 -3.57 2.07 -1.51
N GLY A 35 -4.29 2.68 -2.45
CA GLY A 35 -3.74 3.79 -3.21
C GLY A 35 -4.50 4.09 -4.49
N GLY A 36 -4.00 5.02 -5.25
CA GLY A 36 -4.59 5.44 -6.52
C GLY A 36 -3.83 6.61 -7.15
N LYS A 37 -4.50 7.32 -8.04
CA LYS A 37 -3.91 8.43 -8.76
C LYS A 37 -3.97 9.73 -7.95
N ILE A 38 -2.90 10.51 -8.02
CA ILE A 38 -2.88 11.87 -7.49
C ILE A 38 -3.77 12.76 -8.37
N LYS A 39 -4.56 13.61 -7.74
CA LYS A 39 -5.47 14.53 -8.43
C LYS A 39 -4.99 15.97 -8.30
N GLY A 40 -5.06 16.71 -9.41
CA GLY A 40 -4.75 18.15 -9.42
C GLY A 40 -3.40 18.47 -8.79
N ASP A 41 -3.41 19.37 -7.83
CA ASP A 41 -2.20 19.88 -7.17
C ASP A 41 -1.86 19.15 -5.88
N GLU A 42 -2.45 17.99 -5.63
CA GLU A 42 -2.13 17.21 -4.44
C GLU A 42 -0.65 16.83 -4.41
N SER A 43 -0.04 16.94 -3.22
CA SER A 43 1.25 16.30 -2.99
C SER A 43 1.04 14.78 -2.88
N PRO A 44 2.11 13.96 -3.00
CA PRO A 44 1.98 12.52 -2.82
C PRO A 44 1.31 12.12 -1.50
N LEU A 45 1.66 12.77 -0.38
CA LEU A 45 1.04 12.46 0.91
C LEU A 45 -0.42 12.88 0.99
N GLN A 46 -0.78 14.04 0.40
CA GLN A 46 -2.17 14.46 0.36
C GLN A 46 -3.02 13.48 -0.45
N GLY A 47 -2.53 13.05 -1.60
CA GLY A 47 -3.20 12.04 -2.42
C GLY A 47 -3.33 10.72 -1.70
N LEU A 48 -2.28 10.31 -0.99
CA LEU A 48 -2.29 9.07 -0.21
C LEU A 48 -3.35 9.12 0.90
N GLU A 49 -3.41 10.19 1.67
CA GLU A 49 -4.39 10.33 2.75
C GLU A 49 -5.83 10.32 2.22
N ARG A 50 -6.06 10.97 1.08
CA ARG A 50 -7.36 10.94 0.42
C ARG A 50 -7.73 9.53 -0.03
N GLU A 51 -6.81 8.81 -0.68
CA GLU A 51 -7.05 7.44 -1.15
C GLU A 51 -7.28 6.49 0.03
N ILE A 52 -6.54 6.64 1.13
CA ILE A 52 -6.76 5.84 2.33
C ILE A 52 -8.20 6.04 2.82
N THR A 53 -8.63 7.29 2.96
CA THR A 53 -9.98 7.59 3.44
C THR A 53 -11.06 7.00 2.53
N GLU A 54 -10.86 7.09 1.19
CA GLU A 54 -11.80 6.54 0.22
C GLU A 54 -11.86 5.00 0.26
N GLU A 55 -10.71 4.35 0.33
CA GLU A 55 -10.62 2.89 0.18
C GLU A 55 -10.77 2.13 1.49
N VAL A 56 -10.35 2.72 2.59
CA VAL A 56 -10.46 2.12 3.93
C VAL A 56 -11.74 2.56 4.63
N GLY A 57 -12.34 3.68 4.20
CA GLY A 57 -13.60 4.19 4.72
C GLY A 57 -13.45 5.16 5.90
N PHE A 58 -12.24 5.31 6.40
CA PHE A 58 -11.90 6.24 7.49
C PHE A 58 -10.39 6.46 7.48
N MET A 59 -9.91 7.41 8.26
CA MET A 59 -8.46 7.60 8.43
C MET A 59 -8.02 6.84 9.67
N PRO A 60 -7.28 5.71 9.52
CA PRO A 60 -6.74 4.99 10.67
C PRO A 60 -5.76 5.86 11.47
N ASP A 61 -5.50 5.47 12.71
CA ASP A 61 -4.46 6.10 13.52
C ASP A 61 -3.08 5.64 13.03
N ILE A 62 -2.49 6.44 12.15
CA ILE A 62 -1.23 6.11 11.48
C ILE A 62 -0.09 6.83 12.19
N ASN A 63 0.88 6.07 12.69
CA ASN A 63 2.05 6.63 13.36
C ASN A 63 2.99 7.30 12.37
N LYS A 64 3.19 6.70 11.20
CA LYS A 64 4.14 7.20 10.22
C LYS A 64 3.88 6.61 8.85
N HIS A 65 4.08 7.42 7.80
CA HIS A 65 4.23 6.97 6.41
C HIS A 65 5.71 6.98 6.07
N ILE A 66 6.26 5.85 5.66
CA ILE A 66 7.67 5.72 5.33
C ILE A 66 7.82 5.46 3.84
N PRO A 67 8.51 6.34 3.08
CA PRO A 67 8.75 6.10 1.65
C PRO A 67 9.62 4.86 1.43
N ILE A 68 9.22 4.00 0.51
CA ILE A 68 9.95 2.79 0.17
C ILE A 68 10.55 2.88 -1.23
N GLU A 69 9.75 3.33 -2.18
CA GLU A 69 10.12 3.35 -3.58
C GLU A 69 9.51 4.54 -4.30
N LYS A 70 10.26 5.08 -5.26
CA LYS A 70 9.76 6.00 -6.26
C LYS A 70 10.14 5.41 -7.61
N PHE A 71 9.16 4.92 -8.35
CA PHE A 71 9.36 4.38 -9.69
C PHE A 71 9.02 5.44 -10.72
N THR A 72 9.88 5.63 -11.70
CA THR A 72 9.62 6.52 -12.85
C THR A 72 9.78 5.70 -14.11
N SER A 73 8.79 5.75 -15.02
CA SER A 73 8.85 5.03 -16.28
C SER A 73 9.99 5.57 -17.16
N LYS A 74 10.48 4.74 -18.10
CA LYS A 74 11.57 5.12 -18.99
C LYS A 74 11.28 6.39 -19.80
N LYS A 75 10.02 6.59 -20.18
CA LYS A 75 9.59 7.79 -20.93
C LYS A 75 9.25 8.96 -20.02
N LYS A 76 9.41 8.79 -18.70
CA LYS A 76 9.04 9.80 -17.70
C LYS A 76 7.58 10.27 -17.81
N SER A 77 6.69 9.39 -18.32
CA SER A 77 5.27 9.67 -18.46
C SER A 77 4.44 9.19 -17.27
N PHE A 78 5.04 8.38 -16.42
CA PHE A 78 4.36 7.78 -15.26
C PHE A 78 5.33 7.70 -14.08
N GLU A 79 4.81 8.00 -12.90
CA GLU A 79 5.55 7.94 -11.63
C GLU A 79 4.69 7.25 -10.59
N TYR A 80 5.29 6.37 -9.79
CA TYR A 80 4.59 5.68 -8.70
C TYR A 80 5.41 5.77 -7.41
N HIS A 81 4.74 6.20 -6.35
CA HIS A 81 5.34 6.30 -5.01
C HIS A 81 4.75 5.20 -4.12
N THR A 82 5.61 4.41 -3.51
CA THR A 82 5.22 3.35 -2.57
C THR A 82 5.67 3.70 -1.16
N PHE A 83 4.76 3.56 -0.20
CA PHE A 83 5.00 3.82 1.21
C PHE A 83 4.69 2.57 2.04
N ILE A 84 5.22 2.54 3.27
CA ILE A 84 4.69 1.70 4.35
C ILE A 84 4.04 2.64 5.35
N SER A 85 2.82 2.32 5.76
CA SER A 85 2.09 3.08 6.77
C SER A 85 2.01 2.25 8.04
N LEU A 86 2.60 2.76 9.12
CA LEU A 86 2.69 2.04 10.40
C LEU A 86 1.47 2.32 11.25
N VAL A 87 0.82 1.25 11.70
CA VAL A 87 -0.27 1.32 12.67
C VAL A 87 0.02 0.39 13.84
N ASP A 88 -0.49 0.72 15.03
CA ASP A 88 -0.28 -0.11 16.21
C ASP A 88 -1.05 -1.43 16.13
N ASN A 89 -2.28 -1.36 15.62
CA ASN A 89 -3.19 -2.50 15.55
C ASN A 89 -3.82 -2.64 14.18
N GLU A 90 -4.22 -3.86 13.84
CA GLU A 90 -5.04 -4.09 12.66
C GLU A 90 -6.38 -3.40 12.82
N PHE A 91 -6.96 -3.00 11.71
CA PHE A 91 -8.30 -2.42 11.67
C PHE A 91 -9.14 -3.15 10.64
N ILE A 92 -10.46 -2.97 10.74
CA ILE A 92 -11.42 -3.54 9.78
C ILE A 92 -11.78 -2.43 8.81
N PRO A 93 -11.35 -2.51 7.54
CA PRO A 93 -11.69 -1.49 6.56
C PRO A 93 -13.17 -1.52 6.20
N GLU A 94 -13.72 -0.34 5.92
CA GLU A 94 -15.03 -0.19 5.33
C GLU A 94 -14.86 -0.01 3.82
N LEU A 95 -14.98 -1.13 3.09
CA LEU A 95 -14.66 -1.15 1.66
C LEU A 95 -15.73 -0.44 0.84
N ASN A 96 -15.28 0.25 -0.22
CA ASN A 96 -16.16 0.84 -1.24
C ASN A 96 -16.32 -0.16 -2.42
N ASP A 97 -16.94 0.30 -3.52
CA ASP A 97 -17.20 -0.55 -4.68
C ASP A 97 -15.94 -1.01 -5.42
N GLU A 98 -14.79 -0.42 -5.14
CA GLU A 98 -13.54 -0.76 -5.82
C GLU A 98 -12.90 -2.04 -5.26
N HIS A 99 -13.22 -2.41 -4.04
CA HIS A 99 -12.66 -3.58 -3.37
C HIS A 99 -13.76 -4.42 -2.74
N LYS A 100 -13.61 -5.73 -2.80
CA LYS A 100 -14.60 -6.69 -2.29
C LYS A 100 -14.08 -7.57 -1.16
N GLY A 101 -12.84 -7.36 -0.71
CA GLY A 101 -12.27 -8.13 0.38
C GLY A 101 -10.98 -7.52 0.86
N TYR A 102 -10.52 -7.98 2.02
CA TYR A 102 -9.23 -7.57 2.59
C TYR A 102 -8.60 -8.74 3.34
N ALA A 103 -7.28 -8.65 3.52
CA ALA A 103 -6.56 -9.63 4.33
C ALA A 103 -5.35 -8.98 4.98
N TRP A 104 -5.14 -9.31 6.25
CA TRP A 104 -3.90 -9.03 6.95
C TRP A 104 -3.06 -10.30 6.93
N VAL A 105 -1.87 -10.24 6.35
CA VAL A 105 -1.03 -11.41 6.11
C VAL A 105 0.40 -11.18 6.58
N SER A 106 1.07 -12.25 6.99
CA SER A 106 2.49 -12.21 7.33
C SER A 106 3.32 -12.04 6.05
N ILE A 107 4.59 -11.65 6.22
CA ILE A 107 5.49 -11.43 5.08
C ILE A 107 5.70 -12.67 4.22
N ALA A 108 5.55 -13.86 4.79
CA ALA A 108 5.70 -15.12 4.04
C ALA A 108 4.40 -15.59 3.37
N GLY A 109 3.28 -14.91 3.61
CA GLY A 109 1.95 -15.36 3.19
C GLY A 109 1.22 -14.41 2.27
N TRP A 110 1.90 -13.83 1.28
CA TRP A 110 1.25 -12.95 0.33
C TRP A 110 0.02 -13.60 -0.30
N PRO A 111 -1.11 -12.89 -0.39
CA PRO A 111 -2.28 -13.44 -1.07
C PRO A 111 -2.03 -13.53 -2.58
N LYS A 112 -2.72 -14.42 -3.25
CA LYS A 112 -2.58 -14.64 -4.70
C LYS A 112 -3.94 -14.60 -5.38
N PRO A 113 -4.02 -14.08 -6.62
CA PRO A 113 -2.94 -13.44 -7.37
C PRO A 113 -2.71 -11.99 -6.94
N LEU A 114 -1.46 -11.55 -7.00
CA LEU A 114 -1.12 -10.15 -6.76
C LEU A 114 -1.42 -9.31 -8.01
N HIS A 115 -1.84 -8.06 -7.80
CA HIS A 115 -1.89 -7.07 -8.87
C HIS A 115 -0.51 -7.00 -9.55
N PRO A 116 -0.43 -6.91 -10.90
CA PRO A 116 0.85 -6.92 -11.61
C PRO A 116 1.88 -5.92 -11.09
N GLY A 117 1.45 -4.71 -10.74
CA GLY A 117 2.34 -3.69 -10.18
C GLY A 117 2.93 -4.11 -8.84
N VAL A 118 2.11 -4.69 -7.97
CA VAL A 118 2.57 -5.22 -6.67
C VAL A 118 3.52 -6.40 -6.87
N PHE A 119 3.16 -7.31 -7.76
CA PHE A 119 4.02 -8.45 -8.10
C PHE A 119 5.39 -7.99 -8.56
N ASN A 120 5.45 -7.03 -9.47
CA ASN A 120 6.71 -6.50 -9.99
C ASN A 120 7.55 -5.84 -8.89
N THR A 121 6.93 -5.06 -8.01
CA THR A 121 7.60 -4.45 -6.87
C THR A 121 8.24 -5.51 -5.97
N PHE A 122 7.53 -6.60 -5.70
CA PHE A 122 8.01 -7.68 -4.84
C PHE A 122 9.13 -8.52 -5.48
N GLN A 123 9.35 -8.41 -6.79
CA GLN A 123 10.49 -9.06 -7.44
C GLN A 123 11.80 -8.29 -7.25
N ILE A 124 11.74 -7.05 -6.78
CA ILE A 124 12.93 -6.22 -6.54
C ILE A 124 13.45 -6.50 -5.13
N GLN A 125 14.59 -7.19 -5.04
CA GLN A 125 15.13 -7.63 -3.75
C GLN A 125 15.41 -6.46 -2.81
N GLU A 126 15.95 -5.37 -3.31
CA GLU A 126 16.25 -4.18 -2.49
C GLU A 126 15.00 -3.59 -1.84
N ILE A 127 13.88 -3.64 -2.55
CA ILE A 127 12.60 -3.14 -2.01
C ILE A 127 12.06 -4.08 -0.94
N MET A 128 12.14 -5.39 -1.18
CA MET A 128 11.74 -6.37 -0.18
C MET A 128 12.61 -6.26 1.07
N ASP A 129 13.90 -6.02 0.91
CA ASP A 129 14.81 -5.81 2.04
C ASP A 129 14.45 -4.56 2.83
N LYS A 130 14.07 -3.47 2.14
CA LYS A 130 13.58 -2.26 2.80
C LYS A 130 12.31 -2.52 3.59
N ILE A 131 11.36 -3.23 3.01
CA ILE A 131 10.09 -3.57 3.68
C ILE A 131 10.37 -4.34 4.96
N LYS A 132 11.22 -5.36 4.90
CA LYS A 132 11.61 -6.15 6.06
C LYS A 132 12.31 -5.31 7.12
N THR A 133 13.29 -4.51 6.71
CA THR A 133 14.08 -3.67 7.62
C THR A 133 13.19 -2.65 8.33
N VAL A 134 12.35 -1.95 7.60
CA VAL A 134 11.43 -0.95 8.18
C VAL A 134 10.48 -1.63 9.16
N SER A 135 9.93 -2.79 8.79
CA SER A 135 9.01 -3.52 9.65
C SER A 135 9.68 -3.97 10.95
N GLU A 136 10.90 -4.49 10.87
CA GLU A 136 11.67 -4.91 12.05
C GLU A 136 12.00 -3.72 12.95
N LEU A 137 12.51 -2.63 12.37
CA LEU A 137 12.90 -1.45 13.15
C LEU A 137 11.71 -0.78 13.82
N SER A 138 10.55 -0.74 13.17
CA SER A 138 9.36 -0.11 13.71
C SER A 138 8.88 -0.77 15.01
N MET A 139 9.23 -2.03 15.20
CA MET A 139 8.87 -2.77 16.42
C MET A 139 9.67 -2.35 17.65
N TYR A 140 10.83 -1.73 17.43
CA TYR A 140 11.69 -1.25 18.52
C TYR A 140 11.51 0.23 18.81
N CYS A 141 10.82 0.95 17.91
CA CYS A 141 10.66 2.40 17.97
C CYS A 141 9.23 2.84 18.32
N ALA A 142 8.43 1.89 18.76
CA ALA A 142 7.03 2.16 19.11
C ALA A 142 6.92 2.95 20.41
#